data_65c9e72bfff7184dacadcfa4ebc96389
#
_entry.id   65c9e72bfff7184dacadcfa4ebc96389
#
_cell.length_a   1.000
_cell.length_b   1.000
_cell.length_c   1.000
_cell.angle_alpha   90.00
_cell.angle_beta   90.00
_cell.angle_gamma   90.00
#
_symmetry.space_group_name_H-M   'P 1'
#
loop_
_entity.id
_entity.type
_entity.pdbx_description
1 polymer ?
#
loop_
_entity_poly.entity_id
_entity_poly.type
_entity_poly.pdbx_seq_one_letter_code
_entity_poly.pdbx_strand_id
1 'polypeptide(L)'
;GNINYMKNKILALIPTRLNSRRLPAKALLPINNMPLIMHVYKRALLSKKINDVVICCDDKKIFNVVKKHGAKVMMTSKHHLNGTDRICEAFSKIKNKKDYSLVVDIQGDEPLVSPIHIDKVIEFHEKNKDIDIILPNLKIKSTNNTNIVKLVTNKKNEVIYISRANVPYQFKHESKYHKKHLSVVSFKPESLLKFGKSKSIPG
;
A
#
# COMPACT_ATOMS: atom_id res chain seq x y z
N GLY A 1 16.95 -4.53 -32.57
CA GLY A 1 17.08 -5.40 -31.42
C GLY A 1 16.03 -5.06 -30.40
N ASN A 2 15.12 -5.97 -30.09
CA ASN A 2 14.16 -5.80 -28.99
C ASN A 2 14.94 -5.74 -27.68
N ILE A 3 15.16 -4.54 -27.18
CA ILE A 3 15.56 -4.36 -25.80
C ILE A 3 14.34 -4.79 -24.99
N ASN A 4 14.40 -5.97 -24.39
CA ASN A 4 13.40 -6.41 -23.41
C ASN A 4 13.44 -5.40 -22.26
N TYR A 5 12.48 -4.47 -22.27
CA TYR A 5 12.30 -3.50 -21.20
C TYR A 5 11.84 -4.26 -19.96
N MET A 6 12.77 -4.51 -19.05
CA MET A 6 12.43 -5.21 -17.80
C MET A 6 11.85 -4.20 -16.82
N LYS A 7 10.60 -4.41 -16.41
CA LYS A 7 9.99 -3.73 -15.26
C LYS A 7 10.79 -4.09 -14.01
N ASN A 8 11.43 -3.13 -13.40
CA ASN A 8 12.23 -3.40 -12.19
C ASN A 8 12.04 -2.36 -11.08
N LYS A 9 11.25 -1.32 -11.33
CA LYS A 9 10.97 -0.30 -10.31
C LYS A 9 9.80 -0.69 -9.43
N ILE A 10 9.83 -0.18 -8.21
CA ILE A 10 8.79 -0.40 -7.21
C ILE A 10 8.24 0.95 -6.78
N LEU A 11 6.92 1.09 -6.89
CA LEU A 11 6.18 2.29 -6.53
C LEU A 11 5.47 2.07 -5.20
N ALA A 12 5.63 2.99 -4.26
CA ALA A 12 4.78 3.05 -3.08
C ALA A 12 3.75 4.17 -3.24
N LEU A 13 2.50 3.86 -2.98
CA LEU A 13 1.40 4.81 -2.94
C LEU A 13 0.86 4.86 -1.51
N ILE A 14 0.70 6.08 -0.98
CA ILE A 14 0.23 6.30 0.39
C ILE A 14 -1.13 7.00 0.29
N PRO A 15 -2.25 6.24 0.41
CA PRO A 15 -3.57 6.85 0.38
C PRO A 15 -3.85 7.59 1.68
N THR A 16 -4.44 8.77 1.58
CA THR A 16 -4.84 9.56 2.72
C THR A 16 -6.08 10.38 2.40
N ARG A 17 -6.87 10.66 3.41
CA ARG A 17 -8.09 11.47 3.31
C ARG A 17 -8.11 12.52 4.41
N LEU A 18 -8.75 13.66 4.15
CA LEU A 18 -8.84 14.74 5.13
C LEU A 18 -9.74 14.34 6.32
N ASN A 19 -10.90 13.78 6.03
CA ASN A 19 -11.90 13.46 7.04
C ASN A 19 -11.89 11.97 7.36
N SER A 20 -11.49 11.63 8.58
CA SER A 20 -11.69 10.30 9.13
C SER A 20 -12.85 10.30 10.12
N ARG A 21 -13.51 9.16 10.33
CA ARG A 21 -14.67 9.06 11.24
C ARG A 21 -14.33 9.41 12.68
N ARG A 22 -13.09 9.20 13.11
CA ARG A 22 -12.67 9.35 14.52
C ARG A 22 -11.99 10.68 14.80
N LEU A 23 -11.26 11.22 13.83
CA LEU A 23 -10.44 12.40 14.06
C LEU A 23 -10.30 13.19 12.76
N PRO A 24 -11.01 14.33 12.64
CA PRO A 24 -10.91 15.19 11.46
C PRO A 24 -9.48 15.64 11.22
N ALA A 25 -9.06 15.66 9.96
CA ALA A 25 -7.73 16.09 9.54
C ALA A 25 -6.57 15.33 10.23
N LYS A 26 -6.77 14.06 10.56
CA LYS A 26 -5.76 13.24 11.25
C LYS A 26 -4.42 13.24 10.53
N ALA A 27 -4.41 13.18 9.19
CA ALA A 27 -3.20 13.18 8.38
C ALA A 27 -2.33 14.43 8.61
N LEU A 28 -2.93 15.56 8.96
CA LEU A 28 -2.25 16.83 9.18
C LEU A 28 -1.89 17.10 10.64
N LEU A 29 -2.26 16.22 11.57
CA LEU A 29 -1.91 16.36 12.98
C LEU A 29 -0.40 16.35 13.15
N PRO A 30 0.17 17.35 13.86
CA PRO A 30 1.59 17.42 14.05
C PRO A 30 2.07 16.37 15.07
N ILE A 31 3.12 15.66 14.71
CA ILE A 31 3.90 14.81 15.59
C ILE A 31 5.34 15.30 15.47
N ASN A 32 5.94 15.75 16.56
CA ASN A 32 7.28 16.35 16.54
C ASN A 32 7.42 17.42 15.45
N ASN A 33 6.47 18.37 15.40
CA ASN A 33 6.45 19.51 14.48
C ASN A 33 6.30 19.15 12.98
N MET A 34 5.89 17.93 12.66
CA MET A 34 5.69 17.50 11.28
C MET A 34 4.36 16.75 11.15
N PRO A 35 3.56 16.99 10.08
CA PRO A 35 2.29 16.28 9.89
C PRO A 35 2.46 14.77 9.91
N LEU A 36 1.48 14.06 10.50
CA LEU A 36 1.51 12.59 10.60
C LEU A 36 1.81 11.93 9.25
N ILE A 37 1.17 12.39 8.17
CA ILE A 37 1.37 11.83 6.84
C ILE A 37 2.81 11.96 6.34
N MET A 38 3.51 13.00 6.75
CA MET A 38 4.92 13.18 6.39
C MET A 38 5.85 12.20 7.11
N HIS A 39 5.48 11.76 8.32
CA HIS A 39 6.22 10.68 8.99
C HIS A 39 6.11 9.38 8.21
N VAL A 40 4.93 9.04 7.73
CA VAL A 40 4.72 7.85 6.88
C VAL A 40 5.54 7.96 5.59
N TYR A 41 5.45 9.11 4.93
CA TYR A 41 6.19 9.36 3.68
C TYR A 41 7.70 9.19 3.87
N LYS A 42 8.27 9.81 4.90
CA LYS A 42 9.70 9.72 5.18
C LYS A 42 10.15 8.30 5.55
N ARG A 43 9.33 7.55 6.28
CA ARG A 43 9.64 6.16 6.58
C ARG A 43 9.61 5.29 5.34
N ALA A 44 8.67 5.51 4.43
CA ALA A 44 8.65 4.82 3.14
C ALA A 44 9.92 5.10 2.32
N LEU A 45 10.43 6.33 2.36
CA LEU A 45 11.68 6.69 1.70
C LEU A 45 12.90 5.96 2.28
N LEU A 46 12.84 5.44 3.50
CA LEU A 46 13.93 4.66 4.11
C LEU A 46 13.96 3.21 3.60
N SER A 47 12.94 2.77 2.88
CA SER A 47 12.96 1.46 2.23
C SER A 47 14.13 1.37 1.24
N LYS A 48 14.82 0.25 1.24
CA LYS A 48 15.91 -0.04 0.28
C LYS A 48 15.39 -0.53 -1.07
N LYS A 49 14.11 -0.90 -1.14
CA LYS A 49 13.50 -1.51 -2.32
C LYS A 49 12.63 -0.55 -3.12
N ILE A 50 11.99 0.42 -2.47
CA ILE A 50 11.09 1.38 -3.13
C ILE A 50 11.89 2.41 -3.92
N ASN A 51 11.49 2.63 -5.17
CA ASN A 51 12.10 3.63 -6.06
C ASN A 51 11.37 4.97 -6.00
N ASP A 52 10.05 4.94 -5.95
CA ASP A 52 9.22 6.15 -5.95
C ASP A 52 8.13 6.06 -4.89
N VAL A 53 7.87 7.15 -4.19
CA VAL A 53 6.81 7.26 -3.19
C VAL A 53 5.92 8.44 -3.55
N VAL A 54 4.61 8.23 -3.61
CA VAL A 54 3.62 9.27 -3.91
C VAL A 54 2.48 9.23 -2.89
N ILE A 55 2.16 10.38 -2.31
CA ILE A 55 0.97 10.53 -1.46
C ILE A 55 -0.23 10.76 -2.37
N CYS A 56 -1.32 10.04 -2.12
CA CYS A 56 -2.57 10.15 -2.87
C CYS A 56 -3.65 10.68 -1.93
N CYS A 57 -4.09 11.91 -2.14
CA CYS A 57 -5.00 12.59 -1.21
C CYS A 57 -6.27 13.09 -1.91
N ASP A 58 -7.30 13.37 -1.10
CA ASP A 58 -8.61 13.81 -1.58
C ASP A 58 -8.88 15.30 -1.36
N ASP A 59 -7.95 16.04 -0.75
CA ASP A 59 -8.18 17.42 -0.35
C ASP A 59 -6.97 18.31 -0.59
N LYS A 60 -7.24 19.54 -1.04
CA LYS A 60 -6.20 20.54 -1.29
C LYS A 60 -5.40 20.92 -0.04
N LYS A 61 -5.99 20.84 1.14
CA LYS A 61 -5.29 21.13 2.40
C LYS A 61 -4.13 20.16 2.61
N ILE A 62 -4.38 18.86 2.42
CA ILE A 62 -3.32 17.85 2.50
C ILE A 62 -2.31 18.07 1.36
N PHE A 63 -2.81 18.23 0.14
CA PHE A 63 -1.96 18.44 -1.04
C PHE A 63 -0.96 19.58 -0.83
N ASN A 64 -1.45 20.74 -0.40
CA ASN A 64 -0.61 21.92 -0.22
C ASN A 64 0.43 21.73 0.89
N VAL A 65 0.02 21.12 2.01
CA VAL A 65 0.92 20.88 3.16
C VAL A 65 2.04 19.91 2.77
N VAL A 66 1.72 18.77 2.18
CA VAL A 66 2.73 17.76 1.85
C VAL A 66 3.64 18.21 0.71
N LYS A 67 3.10 18.95 -0.25
CA LYS A 67 3.89 19.54 -1.33
C LYS A 67 4.90 20.56 -0.78
N LYS A 68 4.48 21.37 0.16
CA LYS A 68 5.37 22.34 0.84
C LYS A 68 6.50 21.63 1.60
N HIS A 69 6.25 20.43 2.12
CA HIS A 69 7.27 19.60 2.76
C HIS A 69 8.14 18.81 1.76
N GLY A 70 7.95 19.01 0.46
CA GLY A 70 8.76 18.37 -0.58
C GLY A 70 8.29 16.98 -1.00
N ALA A 71 7.13 16.53 -0.57
CA ALA A 71 6.60 15.22 -0.96
C ALA A 71 6.03 15.27 -2.39
N LYS A 72 6.16 14.14 -3.09
CA LYS A 72 5.40 13.89 -4.31
C LYS A 72 3.96 13.57 -3.92
N VAL A 73 3.01 14.24 -4.54
CA VAL A 73 1.59 14.14 -4.17
C VAL A 73 0.70 14.19 -5.39
N MET A 74 -0.40 13.45 -5.34
CA MET A 74 -1.42 13.39 -6.38
C MET A 74 -2.80 13.55 -5.76
N MET A 75 -3.66 14.34 -6.43
CA MET A 75 -5.07 14.43 -6.06
C MET A 75 -5.86 13.25 -6.61
N THR A 76 -6.78 12.74 -5.81
CA THR A 76 -7.73 11.68 -6.16
C THR A 76 -9.13 12.08 -5.75
N SER A 77 -10.14 11.34 -6.23
CA SER A 77 -11.54 11.62 -5.93
C SER A 77 -11.85 11.58 -4.43
N LYS A 78 -12.77 12.43 -4.00
CA LYS A 78 -13.32 12.42 -2.63
C LYS A 78 -14.26 11.24 -2.36
N HIS A 79 -14.70 10.54 -3.41
CA HIS A 79 -15.77 9.54 -3.31
C HIS A 79 -15.26 8.13 -3.04
N HIS A 80 -13.95 7.91 -2.91
CA HIS A 80 -13.43 6.60 -2.58
C HIS A 80 -13.79 6.19 -1.16
N LEU A 81 -14.30 4.96 -1.02
CA LEU A 81 -14.70 4.39 0.26
C LEU A 81 -13.51 3.78 1.02
N ASN A 82 -12.42 3.46 0.32
CA ASN A 82 -11.23 2.83 0.92
C ASN A 82 -9.94 3.27 0.22
N GLY A 83 -8.82 2.93 0.85
CA GLY A 83 -7.49 3.30 0.35
C GLY A 83 -7.12 2.58 -0.94
N THR A 84 -7.56 1.35 -1.14
CA THR A 84 -7.24 0.57 -2.35
C THR A 84 -7.86 1.19 -3.60
N ASP A 85 -9.11 1.63 -3.55
CA ASP A 85 -9.74 2.32 -4.66
C ASP A 85 -9.02 3.63 -4.98
N ARG A 86 -8.56 4.34 -3.97
CA ARG A 86 -7.79 5.57 -4.12
C ARG A 86 -6.47 5.33 -4.85
N ILE A 87 -5.69 4.36 -4.41
CA ILE A 87 -4.40 4.06 -5.08
C ILE A 87 -4.59 3.48 -6.47
N CYS A 88 -5.69 2.78 -6.73
CA CYS A 88 -6.02 2.31 -8.06
C CYS A 88 -6.24 3.49 -9.02
N GLU A 89 -7.02 4.49 -8.62
CA GLU A 89 -7.17 5.73 -9.39
C GLU A 89 -5.82 6.40 -9.62
N ALA A 90 -5.03 6.58 -8.56
CA ALA A 90 -3.73 7.22 -8.64
C ALA A 90 -2.81 6.49 -9.62
N PHE A 91 -2.72 5.16 -9.50
CA PHE A 91 -1.88 4.36 -10.38
C PHE A 91 -2.33 4.44 -11.84
N SER A 92 -3.64 4.44 -12.10
CA SER A 92 -4.19 4.55 -13.44
C SER A 92 -3.77 5.85 -14.15
N LYS A 93 -3.51 6.92 -13.39
CA LYS A 93 -3.09 8.24 -13.89
C LYS A 93 -1.59 8.39 -14.05
N ILE A 94 -0.78 7.47 -13.56
CA ILE A 94 0.67 7.54 -13.68
C ILE A 94 1.08 7.23 -15.12
N LYS A 95 1.90 8.11 -15.71
CA LYS A 95 2.30 7.99 -17.12
C LYS A 95 3.26 6.84 -17.38
N ASN A 96 4.17 6.57 -16.45
CA ASN A 96 5.20 5.55 -16.58
C ASN A 96 4.85 4.23 -15.86
N LYS A 97 3.58 3.83 -15.90
CA LYS A 97 3.10 2.59 -15.27
C LYS A 97 3.91 1.35 -15.63
N LYS A 98 4.38 1.31 -16.86
CA LYS A 98 5.13 0.16 -17.41
C LYS A 98 6.48 -0.05 -16.73
N ASP A 99 7.00 0.96 -16.03
CA ASP A 99 8.30 0.86 -15.37
C ASP A 99 8.23 0.07 -14.06
N TYR A 100 7.03 -0.10 -13.50
CA TYR A 100 6.85 -0.69 -12.18
C TYR A 100 6.50 -2.17 -12.24
N SER A 101 7.25 -2.96 -11.49
CA SER A 101 6.99 -4.39 -11.31
C SER A 101 6.05 -4.68 -10.14
N LEU A 102 6.04 -3.82 -9.13
CA LEU A 102 5.17 -3.91 -7.96
C LEU A 102 4.67 -2.52 -7.57
N VAL A 103 3.47 -2.49 -7.02
CA VAL A 103 2.86 -1.31 -6.38
C VAL A 103 2.55 -1.66 -4.94
N VAL A 104 3.08 -0.88 -4.01
CA VAL A 104 2.93 -1.12 -2.58
C VAL A 104 2.01 -0.05 -1.99
N ASP A 105 0.94 -0.49 -1.34
CA ASP A 105 0.03 0.36 -0.58
C ASP A 105 0.57 0.48 0.85
N ILE A 106 0.84 1.69 1.29
CA ILE A 106 1.27 1.99 2.65
C ILE A 106 0.23 2.90 3.30
N GLN A 107 -0.39 2.44 4.38
CA GLN A 107 -1.44 3.20 5.07
C GLN A 107 -0.95 4.54 5.59
N GLY A 108 -1.66 5.62 5.23
CA GLY A 108 -1.28 7.00 5.57
C GLY A 108 -1.44 7.37 7.04
N ASP A 109 -2.02 6.51 7.86
CA ASP A 109 -2.26 6.74 9.29
C ASP A 109 -1.31 5.95 10.22
N GLU A 110 -0.27 5.30 9.67
CA GLU A 110 0.69 4.50 10.43
C GLU A 110 2.07 5.18 10.47
N PRO A 111 2.30 6.12 11.40
CA PRO A 111 3.54 6.91 11.41
C PRO A 111 4.79 6.10 11.78
N LEU A 112 4.62 4.90 12.34
CA LEU A 112 5.72 4.03 12.76
C LEU A 112 5.88 2.82 11.83
N VAL A 113 5.37 2.88 10.59
CA VAL A 113 5.55 1.80 9.63
C VAL A 113 7.03 1.45 9.49
N SER A 114 7.34 0.16 9.56
CA SER A 114 8.73 -0.33 9.52
C SER A 114 9.25 -0.39 8.09
N PRO A 115 10.33 0.34 7.75
CA PRO A 115 10.97 0.21 6.43
C PRO A 115 11.51 -1.21 6.18
N ILE A 116 11.95 -1.90 7.22
CA ILE A 116 12.43 -3.29 7.12
C ILE A 116 11.27 -4.23 6.80
N HIS A 117 10.11 -4.03 7.42
CA HIS A 117 8.92 -4.81 7.10
C HIS A 117 8.47 -4.60 5.65
N ILE A 118 8.47 -3.34 5.19
CA ILE A 118 8.19 -3.02 3.78
C ILE A 118 9.11 -3.80 2.85
N ASP A 119 10.41 -3.76 3.12
CA ASP A 119 11.41 -4.46 2.29
C ASP A 119 11.22 -5.97 2.31
N LYS A 120 10.87 -6.56 3.45
CA LYS A 120 10.58 -8.00 3.56
C LYS A 120 9.37 -8.42 2.71
N VAL A 121 8.30 -7.64 2.73
CA VAL A 121 7.12 -7.89 1.90
C VAL A 121 7.49 -7.83 0.42
N ILE A 122 8.22 -6.81 0.03
CA ILE A 122 8.66 -6.63 -1.37
C ILE A 122 9.57 -7.77 -1.82
N GLU A 123 10.59 -8.11 -1.03
CA GLU A 123 11.52 -9.21 -1.35
C GLU A 123 10.78 -10.53 -1.51
N PHE A 124 9.82 -10.82 -0.65
CA PHE A 124 9.01 -12.03 -0.76
C PHE A 124 8.19 -12.04 -2.05
N HIS A 125 7.60 -10.89 -2.40
CA HIS A 125 6.82 -10.78 -3.64
C HIS A 125 7.69 -10.92 -4.89
N GLU A 126 8.87 -10.33 -4.88
CA GLU A 126 9.84 -10.44 -5.98
C GLU A 126 10.28 -11.90 -6.22
N LYS A 127 10.44 -12.69 -5.15
CA LYS A 127 10.82 -14.10 -5.21
C LYS A 127 9.68 -15.04 -5.57
N ASN A 128 8.44 -14.60 -5.45
CA ASN A 128 7.24 -15.41 -5.67
C ASN A 128 6.34 -14.74 -6.70
N LYS A 129 6.77 -14.76 -7.95
CA LYS A 129 6.12 -14.03 -9.06
C LYS A 129 4.74 -14.56 -9.45
N ASP A 130 4.34 -15.73 -8.99
CA ASP A 130 3.01 -16.29 -9.15
C ASP A 130 1.96 -15.63 -8.23
N ILE A 131 2.41 -14.93 -7.18
CA ILE A 131 1.53 -14.26 -6.24
C ILE A 131 1.10 -12.92 -6.82
N ASP A 132 -0.20 -12.64 -6.84
CA ASP A 132 -0.78 -11.38 -7.33
C ASP A 132 -0.80 -10.31 -6.25
N ILE A 133 -1.17 -10.68 -5.02
CA ILE A 133 -1.31 -9.76 -3.89
C ILE A 133 -0.76 -10.40 -2.62
N ILE A 134 0.06 -9.64 -1.90
CA ILE A 134 0.46 -9.97 -0.53
C ILE A 134 -0.17 -8.97 0.42
N LEU A 135 -0.83 -9.48 1.44
CA LEU A 135 -1.50 -8.64 2.44
C LEU A 135 -1.36 -9.24 3.85
N PRO A 136 -1.51 -8.42 4.89
CA PRO A 136 -1.33 -8.88 6.26
C PRO A 136 -2.55 -9.63 6.83
N ASN A 137 -3.72 -9.52 6.17
CA ASN A 137 -4.96 -10.11 6.65
C ASN A 137 -5.79 -10.65 5.48
N LEU A 138 -6.34 -11.87 5.62
CA LEU A 138 -7.16 -12.51 4.59
C LEU A 138 -8.67 -12.26 4.79
N LYS A 139 -9.09 -10.99 4.81
CA LYS A 139 -10.53 -10.63 4.75
C LYS A 139 -11.06 -10.54 3.32
N ILE A 140 -10.24 -10.84 2.32
CA ILE A 140 -10.57 -10.73 0.91
C ILE A 140 -10.92 -12.10 0.37
N LYS A 141 -12.07 -12.20 -0.31
CA LYS A 141 -12.37 -13.37 -1.13
C LYS A 141 -11.55 -13.28 -2.41
N SER A 142 -10.73 -14.29 -2.66
CA SER A 142 -10.08 -14.41 -3.95
C SER A 142 -11.16 -14.65 -5.03
N THR A 143 -11.18 -13.81 -6.06
CA THR A 143 -12.04 -13.97 -7.22
C THR A 143 -11.19 -14.13 -8.48
N ASN A 144 -11.69 -14.88 -9.47
CA ASN A 144 -11.10 -14.93 -10.81
C ASN A 144 -9.61 -15.35 -10.86
N ASN A 145 -9.24 -16.45 -10.21
CA ASN A 145 -7.88 -17.01 -10.24
C ASN A 145 -6.79 -16.07 -9.69
N THR A 146 -7.17 -15.10 -8.87
CA THR A 146 -6.19 -14.22 -8.20
C THR A 146 -5.48 -14.96 -7.07
N ASN A 147 -4.16 -15.00 -7.11
CA ASN A 147 -3.33 -15.60 -6.06
C ASN A 147 -3.04 -14.58 -4.97
N ILE A 148 -3.74 -14.72 -3.85
CA ILE A 148 -3.59 -13.85 -2.68
C ILE A 148 -2.88 -14.61 -1.57
N VAL A 149 -1.88 -13.99 -0.99
CA VAL A 149 -1.10 -14.54 0.11
C VAL A 149 -1.14 -13.63 1.32
N LYS A 150 -1.41 -14.21 2.48
CA LYS A 150 -1.19 -13.57 3.76
C LYS A 150 0.24 -13.79 4.20
N LEU A 151 0.95 -12.72 4.53
CA LEU A 151 2.30 -12.76 5.07
C LEU A 151 2.34 -12.06 6.41
N VAL A 152 2.80 -12.75 7.44
CA VAL A 152 2.92 -12.21 8.80
C VAL A 152 4.35 -12.25 9.25
N THR A 153 4.82 -11.16 9.85
CA THR A 153 6.15 -11.04 10.43
C THR A 153 6.05 -10.85 11.95
N ASN A 154 7.12 -11.23 12.66
CA ASN A 154 7.26 -10.95 14.07
C ASN A 154 7.86 -9.55 14.33
N LYS A 155 8.12 -9.20 15.59
CA LYS A 155 8.73 -7.91 15.97
C LYS A 155 10.14 -7.69 15.39
N LYS A 156 10.83 -8.77 15.00
CA LYS A 156 12.15 -8.72 14.36
C LYS A 156 12.06 -8.66 12.84
N ASN A 157 10.85 -8.50 12.28
CA ASN A 157 10.57 -8.53 10.85
C ASN A 157 10.91 -9.87 10.16
N GLU A 158 10.98 -10.95 10.91
CA GLU A 158 11.13 -12.29 10.36
C GLU A 158 9.76 -12.82 9.92
N VAL A 159 9.71 -13.48 8.77
CA VAL A 159 8.47 -14.11 8.28
C VAL A 159 8.16 -15.33 9.15
N ILE A 160 7.02 -15.30 9.84
CA ILE A 160 6.59 -16.37 10.74
C ILE A 160 5.42 -17.17 10.21
N TYR A 161 4.69 -16.63 9.24
CA TYR A 161 3.49 -17.26 8.73
C TYR A 161 3.19 -16.83 7.30
N ILE A 162 2.88 -17.80 6.46
CA ILE A 162 2.45 -17.58 5.08
C ILE A 162 1.22 -18.45 4.84
N SER A 163 0.17 -17.88 4.32
CA SER A 163 -1.04 -18.61 3.96
C SER A 163 -1.57 -18.12 2.62
N ARG A 164 -1.89 -19.07 1.74
CA ARG A 164 -2.56 -18.78 0.47
C ARG A 164 -4.06 -18.77 0.68
N ALA A 165 -4.76 -17.80 0.07
CA ALA A 165 -6.20 -17.79 0.04
C ALA A 165 -6.69 -18.71 -1.07
N ASN A 166 -7.31 -19.84 -0.68
CA ASN A 166 -8.12 -20.64 -1.59
C ASN A 166 -9.57 -20.20 -1.44
N VAL A 167 -10.29 -20.10 -2.55
CA VAL A 167 -11.71 -19.69 -2.54
C VAL A 167 -12.61 -20.90 -2.24
N PRO A 168 -13.59 -20.78 -1.32
CA PRO A 168 -13.77 -19.74 -0.32
C PRO A 168 -12.91 -20.04 0.91
N TYR A 169 -12.08 -19.09 1.31
CA TYR A 169 -11.27 -19.21 2.51
C TYR A 169 -11.80 -18.28 3.59
N GLN A 170 -12.14 -18.83 4.75
CA GLN A 170 -12.50 -18.06 5.93
C GLN A 170 -11.39 -18.20 6.97
N PHE A 171 -10.74 -17.10 7.28
CA PHE A 171 -9.74 -17.06 8.34
C PHE A 171 -10.46 -16.85 9.68
N LYS A 172 -10.38 -17.84 10.60
CA LYS A 172 -11.15 -17.82 11.84
C LYS A 172 -10.48 -17.15 13.03
N HIS A 173 -9.19 -16.83 12.97
CA HIS A 173 -8.46 -16.26 14.10
C HIS A 173 -7.52 -15.13 13.71
N GLU A 174 -7.85 -13.90 14.12
CA GLU A 174 -6.89 -12.81 14.16
C GLU A 174 -6.11 -12.92 15.48
N SER A 175 -4.81 -13.25 15.41
CA SER A 175 -3.99 -13.20 16.61
C SER A 175 -3.64 -11.74 16.95
N LYS A 176 -3.49 -11.44 18.24
CA LYS A 176 -3.13 -10.10 18.75
C LYS A 176 -1.83 -9.52 18.16
N TYR A 177 -1.01 -10.37 17.55
CA TYR A 177 0.28 -9.98 16.91
C TYR A 177 0.10 -9.33 15.55
N HIS A 178 -1.06 -9.43 14.90
CA HIS A 178 -1.31 -8.92 13.56
C HIS A 178 -1.52 -7.42 13.48
N LYS A 179 -1.89 -6.77 14.60
CA LYS A 179 -2.30 -5.35 14.62
C LYS A 179 -1.19 -4.34 14.33
N LYS A 180 0.09 -4.74 14.45
CA LYS A 180 1.23 -3.80 14.32
C LYS A 180 1.80 -3.69 12.91
N HIS A 181 1.41 -4.57 11.96
CA HIS A 181 1.99 -4.63 10.62
C HIS A 181 0.92 -4.62 9.52
N LEU A 182 -0.29 -4.13 9.84
CA LEU A 182 -1.45 -4.13 8.93
C LEU A 182 -1.35 -3.10 7.80
N SER A 183 -0.25 -2.37 7.68
CA SER A 183 -0.20 -1.15 6.90
C SER A 183 0.39 -1.31 5.50
N VAL A 184 0.83 -2.52 5.12
CA VAL A 184 1.54 -2.73 3.86
C VAL A 184 0.88 -3.83 3.05
N VAL A 185 0.46 -3.50 1.83
CA VAL A 185 -0.07 -4.45 0.86
C VAL A 185 0.73 -4.33 -0.43
N SER A 186 1.19 -5.45 -0.97
CA SER A 186 1.95 -5.48 -2.22
C SER A 186 1.13 -6.07 -3.35
N PHE A 187 1.03 -5.34 -4.46
CA PHE A 187 0.25 -5.72 -5.64
C PHE A 187 1.15 -5.90 -6.86
N LYS A 188 0.86 -6.90 -7.68
CA LYS A 188 1.20 -6.77 -9.09
C LYS A 188 0.37 -5.63 -9.70
N PRO A 189 0.95 -4.80 -10.59
CA PRO A 189 0.23 -3.65 -11.14
C PRO A 189 -1.10 -4.02 -11.81
N GLU A 190 -1.12 -5.08 -12.59
CA GLU A 190 -2.33 -5.57 -13.26
C GLU A 190 -3.40 -6.04 -12.27
N SER A 191 -2.99 -6.61 -11.14
CA SER A 191 -3.92 -7.04 -10.08
C SER A 191 -4.57 -5.85 -9.38
N LEU A 192 -3.80 -4.80 -9.11
CA LEU A 192 -4.34 -3.55 -8.54
C LEU A 192 -5.40 -2.95 -9.46
N LEU A 193 -5.14 -2.88 -10.76
CA LEU A 193 -6.11 -2.33 -11.73
C LEU A 193 -7.38 -3.17 -11.84
N LYS A 194 -7.28 -4.48 -11.73
CA LYS A 194 -8.46 -5.36 -11.68
C LYS A 194 -9.30 -5.13 -10.43
N PHE A 195 -8.67 -4.93 -9.27
CA PHE A 195 -9.38 -4.68 -8.02
C PHE A 195 -10.18 -3.38 -8.04
N GLY A 196 -9.61 -2.31 -8.60
CA GLY A 196 -10.31 -1.04 -8.73
C GLY A 196 -11.55 -1.10 -9.62
N LYS A 197 -11.61 -2.03 -10.56
CA LYS A 197 -12.78 -2.26 -11.42
C LYS A 197 -13.86 -3.11 -10.76
N SER A 198 -13.49 -4.01 -9.84
CA SER A 198 -14.40 -4.99 -9.25
C SER A 198 -15.07 -4.55 -7.95
N LYS A 199 -14.71 -3.40 -7.37
CA LYS A 199 -15.29 -2.80 -6.15
C LYS A 199 -15.24 -3.69 -4.90
N SER A 200 -14.25 -4.57 -4.71
CA SER A 200 -14.40 -5.68 -3.78
C SER A 200 -13.38 -5.82 -2.68
N ILE A 201 -12.67 -4.75 -2.28
CA ILE A 201 -11.90 -4.79 -1.03
C ILE A 201 -12.63 -3.94 0.00
N PRO A 202 -13.31 -4.56 1.00
CA PRO A 202 -13.87 -3.80 2.10
C PRO A 202 -12.74 -3.17 2.91
N GLY A 203 -12.87 -1.87 3.16
CA GLY A 203 -11.95 -1.09 3.99
C GLY A 203 -12.03 -1.44 5.46
#